data_bee902aee785939628cb0f9ba2a4d015
#
_entry.id   bee902aee785939628cb0f9ba2a4d015
#
_cell.length_a   1.000
_cell.length_b   1.000
_cell.length_c   1.000
_cell.angle_alpha   90.00
_cell.angle_beta   90.00
_cell.angle_gamma   90.00
#
_symmetry.space_group_name_H-M   'P 1'
#
loop_
_entity.id
_entity.type
_entity.pdbx_description
1 polymer ?
#
loop_
_entity_poly.entity_id
_entity_poly.type
_entity_poly.pdbx_seq_one_letter_code
_entity_poly.pdbx_strand_id
1 'polypeptide(L)'
;MAAISKTECLSNSTCYCVEPIVSEFMEVHSALKGLSAEEIYRGSSNGLTPVFQRLDYLIALDICDTRAEELLSNPGFNSAFDVITRFRSIYTAKLEVEQAKAILRSRDAWAALEDFAYLPNYLQLARTEYRGAGLKPGDCVLFLGSGPLPISLIVLCHQYGLRGIGIEQEPDRAELSRTVVDKLGLSDRIKIIVGNQYSMPLEERPALVMVAAQAEPKKVIFDHLATVLPAGTKVSYRSYEKGLRKLLDTFYRYELPAQFDEYLRVRPKPPANNTVVFLTTTNGECNSTLGGRLRANGGMYNTK
;
A
#
# COMPACT_ATOMS: atom_id res chain seq x y z
N MET A 1 16.34 -7.97 24.46
CA MET A 1 15.07 -7.31 24.09
C MET A 1 14.52 -6.57 25.30
N ALA A 2 14.64 -5.26 25.35
CA ALA A 2 13.98 -4.47 26.37
C ALA A 2 12.47 -4.49 26.08
N ALA A 3 11.66 -4.85 27.06
CA ALA A 3 10.21 -4.82 26.93
C ALA A 3 9.74 -3.36 26.86
N ILE A 4 9.10 -2.98 25.77
CA ILE A 4 8.47 -1.66 25.64
C ILE A 4 7.35 -1.59 26.69
N SER A 5 7.48 -0.67 27.66
CA SER A 5 6.52 -0.49 28.74
C SER A 5 5.16 -0.04 28.21
N LYS A 6 4.09 -0.73 28.63
CA LYS A 6 2.70 -0.35 28.32
C LYS A 6 2.16 0.46 29.49
N THR A 7 1.63 1.64 29.22
CA THR A 7 0.91 2.48 30.17
C THR A 7 -0.57 2.54 29.77
N GLU A 8 -1.49 2.35 30.69
CA GLU A 8 -2.93 2.47 30.41
C GLU A 8 -3.32 3.94 30.25
N CYS A 9 -3.90 4.29 29.11
CA CYS A 9 -4.56 5.57 28.92
C CYS A 9 -6.04 5.49 29.31
N LEU A 10 -6.62 6.62 29.70
CA LEU A 10 -8.03 6.79 30.09
C LEU A 10 -9.06 6.45 29.00
N SER A 11 -8.63 6.04 27.82
CA SER A 11 -9.44 5.43 26.76
C SER A 11 -8.82 4.08 26.43
N ASN A 12 -9.58 3.02 26.37
CA ASN A 12 -9.22 1.60 26.15
C ASN A 12 -8.13 1.30 25.07
N SER A 13 -7.19 2.19 24.82
CA SER A 13 -6.07 2.06 23.90
C SER A 13 -4.77 1.90 24.70
N THR A 14 -3.96 0.95 24.32
CA THR A 14 -2.64 0.72 24.90
C THR A 14 -1.76 1.95 24.63
N CYS A 15 -1.36 2.67 25.69
CA CYS A 15 -0.42 3.79 25.59
C CYS A 15 1.01 3.24 25.67
N TYR A 16 1.80 3.45 24.63
CA TYR A 16 3.24 3.15 24.64
C TYR A 16 4.01 4.43 24.99
N CYS A 17 5.10 4.30 25.78
CA CYS A 17 6.03 5.41 25.96
C CYS A 17 6.71 5.73 24.63
N VAL A 18 6.82 7.03 24.34
CA VAL A 18 7.34 7.55 23.06
C VAL A 18 8.84 7.31 22.92
N GLU A 19 9.61 7.60 23.98
CA GLU A 19 11.08 7.56 23.97
C GLU A 19 11.67 6.18 23.60
N PRO A 20 11.18 5.05 24.16
CA PRO A 20 11.67 3.73 23.76
C PRO A 20 11.41 3.42 22.29
N ILE A 21 10.26 3.87 21.74
CA ILE A 21 9.92 3.66 20.34
C ILE A 21 10.84 4.47 19.43
N VAL A 22 11.09 5.74 19.78
CA VAL A 22 12.05 6.59 19.05
C VAL A 22 13.44 5.95 19.06
N SER A 23 13.92 5.50 20.22
CA SER A 23 15.23 4.84 20.34
C SER A 23 15.36 3.64 19.40
N GLU A 24 14.36 2.78 19.37
CA GLU A 24 14.34 1.59 18.49
C GLU A 24 14.33 1.96 17.01
N PHE A 25 13.59 3.00 16.60
CA PHE A 25 13.65 3.48 15.23
C PHE A 25 15.01 4.07 14.87
N MET A 26 15.67 4.76 15.80
CA MET A 26 17.00 5.30 15.59
C MET A 26 18.06 4.20 15.49
N GLU A 27 17.87 3.06 16.16
CA GLU A 27 18.72 1.87 15.97
C GLU A 27 18.54 1.29 14.55
N VAL A 28 17.28 1.14 14.10
CA VAL A 28 16.98 0.74 12.70
C VAL A 28 17.60 1.72 11.69
N HIS A 29 17.42 3.03 11.90
CA HIS A 29 18.03 4.06 11.06
C HIS A 29 19.56 3.93 11.04
N SER A 30 20.19 3.75 12.21
CA SER A 30 21.65 3.62 12.30
C SER A 30 22.18 2.40 11.57
N ALA A 31 21.43 1.31 11.55
CA ALA A 31 21.77 0.10 10.81
C ALA A 31 21.62 0.29 9.27
N LEU A 32 20.75 1.20 8.84
CA LEU A 32 20.44 1.40 7.41
C LEU A 32 21.17 2.57 6.78
N LYS A 33 21.43 3.67 7.51
CA LYS A 33 21.88 4.96 6.97
C LYS A 33 23.19 4.93 6.16
N GLY A 34 24.04 3.93 6.41
CA GLY A 34 25.31 3.74 5.71
C GLY A 34 25.24 2.85 4.48
N LEU A 35 24.07 2.27 4.19
CA LEU A 35 23.90 1.33 3.10
C LEU A 35 23.44 2.05 1.83
N SER A 36 23.87 1.52 0.68
CA SER A 36 23.34 1.90 -0.63
C SER A 36 22.10 1.09 -0.99
N ALA A 37 21.31 1.60 -1.95
CA ALA A 37 20.17 0.87 -2.51
C ALA A 37 20.58 -0.49 -3.08
N GLU A 38 21.78 -0.57 -3.70
CA GLU A 38 22.30 -1.78 -4.29
C GLU A 38 22.68 -2.82 -3.24
N GLU A 39 23.31 -2.40 -2.12
CA GLU A 39 23.60 -3.29 -0.99
C GLU A 39 22.32 -3.85 -0.36
N ILE A 40 21.25 -3.05 -0.22
CA ILE A 40 19.95 -3.54 0.25
C ILE A 40 19.37 -4.55 -0.74
N TYR A 41 19.37 -4.23 -2.03
CA TYR A 41 18.73 -5.06 -3.06
C TYR A 41 19.48 -6.35 -3.36
N ARG A 42 20.83 -6.29 -3.44
CA ARG A 42 21.70 -7.44 -3.80
C ARG A 42 22.37 -8.10 -2.60
N GLY A 43 22.41 -7.44 -1.44
CA GLY A 43 23.03 -7.96 -0.24
C GLY A 43 22.39 -9.25 0.27
N SER A 44 23.09 -9.98 1.13
CA SER A 44 22.53 -11.16 1.79
C SER A 44 21.35 -10.78 2.66
N SER A 45 20.23 -11.48 2.52
CA SER A 45 19.04 -11.29 3.35
C SER A 45 19.32 -11.55 4.83
N ASN A 46 20.30 -12.41 5.17
CA ASN A 46 20.59 -12.83 6.54
C ASN A 46 20.96 -11.66 7.48
N GLY A 47 21.68 -10.64 6.99
CA GLY A 47 22.06 -9.46 7.79
C GLY A 47 20.94 -8.41 7.88
N LEU A 48 20.12 -8.29 6.85
CA LEU A 48 19.08 -7.26 6.74
C LEU A 48 17.73 -7.70 7.32
N THR A 49 17.43 -8.99 7.24
CA THR A 49 16.16 -9.55 7.70
C THR A 49 15.85 -9.16 9.16
N PRO A 50 16.75 -9.27 10.14
CA PRO A 50 16.45 -8.88 11.52
C PRO A 50 16.11 -7.38 11.65
N VAL A 51 16.78 -6.51 10.89
CA VAL A 51 16.56 -5.06 10.90
C VAL A 51 15.15 -4.74 10.37
N PHE A 52 14.78 -5.33 9.22
CA PHE A 52 13.45 -5.09 8.65
C PHE A 52 12.34 -5.81 9.41
N GLN A 53 12.56 -6.96 10.02
CA GLN A 53 11.60 -7.59 10.94
C GLN A 53 11.38 -6.71 12.18
N ARG A 54 12.44 -6.06 12.70
CA ARG A 54 12.31 -5.10 13.79
C ARG A 54 11.50 -3.89 13.37
N LEU A 55 11.76 -3.35 12.20
CA LEU A 55 10.98 -2.27 11.62
C LEU A 55 9.50 -2.66 11.45
N ASP A 56 9.22 -3.82 10.86
CA ASP A 56 7.86 -4.32 10.67
C ASP A 56 7.11 -4.48 12.00
N TYR A 57 7.80 -4.94 13.05
CA TYR A 57 7.24 -4.99 14.41
C TYR A 57 6.88 -3.60 14.93
N LEU A 58 7.79 -2.61 14.82
CA LEU A 58 7.58 -1.26 15.32
C LEU A 58 6.40 -0.56 14.62
N ILE A 59 6.34 -0.64 13.29
CA ILE A 59 5.23 -0.03 12.52
C ILE A 59 3.90 -0.76 12.73
N ALA A 60 3.92 -2.01 13.17
CA ALA A 60 2.72 -2.80 13.48
C ALA A 60 2.16 -2.54 14.89
N LEU A 61 2.89 -1.82 15.74
CA LEU A 61 2.40 -1.46 17.07
C LEU A 61 1.06 -0.73 16.98
N ASP A 62 0.09 -1.16 17.79
CA ASP A 62 -1.23 -0.55 17.84
C ASP A 62 -1.19 0.74 18.67
N ILE A 63 -0.64 1.78 18.07
CA ILE A 63 -0.49 3.12 18.64
C ILE A 63 -1.63 3.99 18.14
N CYS A 64 -2.26 4.76 19.02
CA CYS A 64 -3.31 5.70 18.62
C CYS A 64 -2.74 6.81 17.71
N ASP A 65 -3.59 7.32 16.81
CA ASP A 65 -3.17 8.29 15.80
C ASP A 65 -2.53 9.55 16.40
N THR A 66 -3.02 10.03 17.55
CA THR A 66 -2.44 11.20 18.26
C THR A 66 -0.99 10.97 18.66
N ARG A 67 -0.69 9.80 19.25
CA ARG A 67 0.68 9.44 19.64
C ARG A 67 1.57 9.17 18.43
N ALA A 68 1.02 8.59 17.38
CA ALA A 68 1.75 8.43 16.13
C ALA A 68 2.13 9.79 15.53
N GLU A 69 1.24 10.77 15.55
CA GLU A 69 1.52 12.13 15.07
C GLU A 69 2.55 12.86 15.93
N GLU A 70 2.51 12.69 17.25
CA GLU A 70 3.53 13.21 18.16
C GLU A 70 4.93 12.66 17.83
N LEU A 71 5.03 11.33 17.61
CA LEU A 71 6.26 10.67 17.17
C LEU A 71 6.74 11.19 15.81
N LEU A 72 5.83 11.26 14.84
CA LEU A 72 6.12 11.70 13.48
C LEU A 72 6.50 13.18 13.37
N SER A 73 6.09 13.98 14.36
CA SER A 73 6.41 15.40 14.44
C SER A 73 7.74 15.70 15.14
N ASN A 74 8.40 14.68 15.69
CA ASN A 74 9.69 14.85 16.37
C ASN A 74 10.79 15.17 15.34
N PRO A 75 11.47 16.33 15.44
CA PRO A 75 12.49 16.73 14.47
C PRO A 75 13.66 15.74 14.33
N GLY A 76 14.04 15.07 15.41
CA GLY A 76 15.06 14.01 15.39
C GLY A 76 14.66 12.78 14.58
N PHE A 77 13.37 12.62 14.34
CA PHE A 77 12.82 11.50 13.59
C PHE A 77 12.77 11.76 12.06
N ASN A 78 12.67 13.03 11.66
CA ASN A 78 12.53 13.38 10.24
C ASN A 78 13.71 12.91 9.37
N SER A 79 14.93 12.94 9.89
CA SER A 79 16.12 12.44 9.17
C SER A 79 16.14 10.93 8.98
N ALA A 80 15.51 10.21 9.90
CA ALA A 80 15.41 8.76 9.83
C ALA A 80 14.30 8.29 8.88
N PHE A 81 13.26 9.11 8.72
CA PHE A 81 12.06 8.82 7.98
C PHE A 81 12.35 8.46 6.51
N ASP A 82 13.05 9.34 5.80
CA ASP A 82 13.34 9.16 4.37
C ASP A 82 14.19 7.91 4.11
N VAL A 83 15.18 7.67 4.98
CA VAL A 83 16.07 6.49 4.89
C VAL A 83 15.27 5.22 5.11
N ILE A 84 14.43 5.18 6.16
CA ILE A 84 13.63 4.00 6.51
C ILE A 84 12.62 3.69 5.40
N THR A 85 11.87 4.70 4.93
CA THR A 85 10.84 4.54 3.89
C THR A 85 11.46 4.06 2.58
N ARG A 86 12.55 4.71 2.15
CA ARG A 86 13.25 4.33 0.92
C ARG A 86 13.75 2.89 0.97
N PHE A 87 14.43 2.52 2.03
CA PHE A 87 15.03 1.18 2.11
C PHE A 87 13.99 0.10 2.37
N ARG A 88 12.91 0.41 3.09
CA ARG A 88 11.78 -0.52 3.25
C ARG A 88 11.14 -0.87 1.90
N SER A 89 10.95 0.13 1.03
CA SER A 89 10.44 -0.08 -0.33
C SER A 89 11.35 -1.00 -1.15
N ILE A 90 12.67 -0.71 -1.14
CA ILE A 90 13.67 -1.52 -1.86
C ILE A 90 13.70 -2.96 -1.33
N TYR A 91 13.64 -3.13 -0.01
CA TYR A 91 13.64 -4.45 0.63
C TYR A 91 12.36 -5.24 0.30
N THR A 92 11.20 -4.59 0.25
CA THR A 92 9.95 -5.24 -0.18
C THR A 92 10.08 -5.77 -1.61
N ALA A 93 10.57 -4.94 -2.54
CA ALA A 93 10.78 -5.36 -3.92
C ALA A 93 11.78 -6.53 -4.02
N LYS A 94 12.83 -6.54 -3.19
CA LYS A 94 13.76 -7.67 -3.09
C LYS A 94 13.05 -8.95 -2.68
N LEU A 95 12.25 -8.92 -1.63
CA LEU A 95 11.51 -10.10 -1.16
C LEU A 95 10.57 -10.65 -2.23
N GLU A 96 9.89 -9.77 -2.96
CA GLU A 96 9.03 -10.17 -4.09
C GLU A 96 9.83 -10.82 -5.22
N VAL A 97 11.02 -10.30 -5.55
CA VAL A 97 11.92 -10.90 -6.56
C VAL A 97 12.44 -12.25 -6.09
N GLU A 98 12.83 -12.39 -4.82
CA GLU A 98 13.31 -13.65 -4.25
C GLU A 98 12.20 -14.71 -4.29
N GLN A 99 10.97 -14.33 -3.93
CA GLN A 99 9.80 -15.21 -3.99
C GLN A 99 9.44 -15.59 -5.43
N ALA A 100 9.43 -14.63 -6.36
CA ALA A 100 9.23 -14.90 -7.78
C ALA A 100 10.21 -15.95 -8.30
N LYS A 101 11.50 -15.80 -7.98
CA LYS A 101 12.54 -16.78 -8.33
C LYS A 101 12.33 -18.14 -7.64
N ALA A 102 11.81 -18.17 -6.42
CA ALA A 102 11.48 -19.43 -5.73
C ALA A 102 10.34 -20.16 -6.45
N ILE A 103 9.29 -19.45 -6.84
CA ILE A 103 8.17 -19.99 -7.64
C ILE A 103 8.68 -20.60 -8.94
N LEU A 104 9.54 -19.88 -9.67
CA LEU A 104 10.08 -20.36 -10.95
C LEU A 104 10.92 -21.62 -10.83
N ARG A 105 11.66 -21.77 -9.73
CA ARG A 105 12.50 -22.95 -9.46
C ARG A 105 11.72 -24.14 -8.90
N SER A 106 10.53 -23.89 -8.36
CA SER A 106 9.72 -24.94 -7.76
C SER A 106 9.10 -25.87 -8.81
N ARG A 107 8.94 -27.15 -8.44
CA ARG A 107 8.12 -28.10 -9.20
C ARG A 107 6.64 -27.80 -9.03
N ASP A 108 6.23 -27.35 -7.85
CA ASP A 108 4.89 -26.87 -7.54
C ASP A 108 4.92 -25.36 -7.31
N ALA A 109 4.54 -24.62 -8.34
CA ALA A 109 4.55 -23.16 -8.33
C ALA A 109 3.53 -22.55 -7.37
N TRP A 110 2.38 -23.22 -7.22
CA TRP A 110 1.33 -22.76 -6.32
C TRP A 110 1.70 -22.97 -4.86
N ALA A 111 2.22 -24.15 -4.49
CA ALA A 111 2.73 -24.38 -3.14
C ALA A 111 3.85 -23.38 -2.79
N ALA A 112 4.75 -23.11 -3.73
CA ALA A 112 5.79 -22.09 -3.50
C ALA A 112 5.22 -20.68 -3.31
N LEU A 113 4.13 -20.31 -3.97
CA LEU A 113 3.43 -19.04 -3.74
C LEU A 113 2.76 -19.03 -2.36
N GLU A 114 2.16 -20.13 -1.92
CA GLU A 114 1.52 -20.27 -0.61
C GLU A 114 2.49 -20.14 0.55
N ASP A 115 3.76 -20.49 0.36
CA ASP A 115 4.83 -20.32 1.36
C ASP A 115 5.26 -18.85 1.53
N PHE A 116 4.77 -17.91 0.71
CA PHE A 116 5.14 -16.52 0.83
C PHE A 116 4.56 -15.86 2.07
N ALA A 117 5.43 -15.43 2.99
CA ALA A 117 5.02 -14.91 4.30
C ALA A 117 4.02 -13.74 4.24
N TYR A 118 4.03 -12.96 3.15
CA TYR A 118 3.10 -11.83 2.95
C TYR A 118 1.83 -12.21 2.17
N LEU A 119 1.69 -13.45 1.71
CA LEU A 119 0.50 -13.87 0.96
C LEU A 119 -0.82 -13.58 1.71
N PRO A 120 -0.94 -13.85 3.04
CA PRO A 120 -2.17 -13.54 3.78
C PRO A 120 -2.57 -12.07 3.72
N ASN A 121 -1.60 -11.13 3.71
CA ASN A 121 -1.86 -9.70 3.51
C ASN A 121 -2.48 -9.43 2.14
N TYR A 122 -1.91 -10.00 1.07
CA TYR A 122 -2.39 -9.80 -0.30
C TYR A 122 -3.76 -10.45 -0.54
N LEU A 123 -4.03 -11.61 0.05
CA LEU A 123 -5.35 -12.26 0.01
C LEU A 123 -6.44 -11.36 0.60
N GLN A 124 -6.15 -10.76 1.77
CA GLN A 124 -7.09 -9.84 2.41
C GLN A 124 -7.28 -8.54 1.62
N LEU A 125 -6.22 -7.98 1.05
CA LEU A 125 -6.28 -6.80 0.20
C LEU A 125 -7.09 -7.06 -1.07
N ALA A 126 -6.81 -8.14 -1.80
CA ALA A 126 -7.55 -8.52 -3.00
C ALA A 126 -9.05 -8.75 -2.71
N ARG A 127 -9.37 -9.42 -1.58
CA ARG A 127 -10.76 -9.57 -1.13
C ARG A 127 -11.43 -8.22 -0.87
N THR A 128 -10.70 -7.28 -0.26
CA THR A 128 -11.21 -5.94 0.02
C THR A 128 -11.49 -5.18 -1.27
N GLU A 129 -10.58 -5.25 -2.24
CA GLU A 129 -10.71 -4.60 -3.55
C GLU A 129 -11.86 -5.22 -4.36
N TYR A 130 -11.96 -6.55 -4.39
CA TYR A 130 -13.05 -7.24 -5.06
C TYR A 130 -14.43 -6.80 -4.54
N ARG A 131 -14.59 -6.75 -3.21
CA ARG A 131 -15.85 -6.38 -2.56
C ARG A 131 -16.13 -4.88 -2.62
N GLY A 132 -15.13 -4.05 -2.32
CA GLY A 132 -15.29 -2.60 -2.25
C GLY A 132 -15.59 -1.97 -3.60
N ALA A 133 -15.05 -2.52 -4.67
CA ALA A 133 -15.36 -2.08 -6.03
C ALA A 133 -16.60 -2.79 -6.63
N GLY A 134 -17.16 -3.81 -5.96
CA GLY A 134 -18.32 -4.57 -6.46
C GLY A 134 -18.01 -5.32 -7.76
N LEU A 135 -16.79 -5.88 -7.87
CA LEU A 135 -16.34 -6.62 -9.06
C LEU A 135 -17.10 -7.93 -9.24
N LYS A 136 -17.13 -8.41 -10.47
CA LYS A 136 -17.78 -9.67 -10.88
C LYS A 136 -16.80 -10.52 -11.70
N PRO A 137 -16.96 -11.85 -11.73
CA PRO A 137 -16.19 -12.71 -12.62
C PRO A 137 -16.25 -12.22 -14.06
N GLY A 138 -15.10 -12.17 -14.75
CA GLY A 138 -14.94 -11.65 -16.09
C GLY A 138 -14.60 -10.15 -16.18
N ASP A 139 -14.79 -9.37 -15.12
CA ASP A 139 -14.36 -7.96 -15.09
C ASP A 139 -12.85 -7.84 -15.30
N CYS A 140 -12.45 -6.74 -15.95
CA CYS A 140 -11.04 -6.39 -16.13
C CYS A 140 -10.59 -5.42 -15.05
N VAL A 141 -9.44 -5.67 -14.42
CA VAL A 141 -8.78 -4.77 -13.47
C VAL A 141 -7.42 -4.35 -14.01
N LEU A 142 -7.08 -3.07 -13.85
CA LEU A 142 -5.79 -2.53 -14.20
C LEU A 142 -5.03 -2.18 -12.92
N PHE A 143 -3.77 -2.59 -12.80
CA PHE A 143 -2.97 -2.40 -11.59
C PHE A 143 -1.66 -1.68 -11.89
N LEU A 144 -1.56 -0.41 -11.48
CA LEU A 144 -0.36 0.41 -11.56
C LEU A 144 0.61 0.06 -10.44
N GLY A 145 1.85 -0.25 -10.79
CA GLY A 145 2.88 -0.72 -9.87
C GLY A 145 2.67 -2.18 -9.47
N SER A 146 2.44 -3.05 -10.47
CA SER A 146 2.15 -4.47 -10.24
C SER A 146 3.32 -5.26 -9.63
N GLY A 147 4.54 -4.75 -9.74
CA GLY A 147 5.74 -5.35 -9.18
C GLY A 147 6.26 -6.58 -9.91
N PRO A 148 7.38 -7.15 -9.44
CA PRO A 148 7.98 -8.36 -10.01
C PRO A 148 7.17 -9.63 -9.70
N LEU A 149 6.31 -9.58 -8.68
CA LEU A 149 5.40 -10.65 -8.28
C LEU A 149 3.99 -10.05 -8.12
N PRO A 150 3.12 -10.12 -9.15
CA PRO A 150 1.84 -9.42 -9.18
C PRO A 150 0.76 -10.16 -8.38
N ILE A 151 1.01 -10.40 -7.08
CA ILE A 151 0.18 -11.26 -6.21
C ILE A 151 -1.27 -10.83 -6.21
N SER A 152 -1.54 -9.51 -6.16
CA SER A 152 -2.92 -9.00 -6.16
C SER A 152 -3.68 -9.42 -7.42
N LEU A 153 -3.05 -9.33 -8.60
CA LEU A 153 -3.66 -9.78 -9.86
C LEU A 153 -3.80 -11.31 -9.88
N ILE A 154 -2.77 -12.03 -9.42
CA ILE A 154 -2.82 -13.51 -9.32
C ILE A 154 -4.02 -13.93 -8.50
N VAL A 155 -4.20 -13.34 -7.30
CA VAL A 155 -5.33 -13.66 -6.41
C VAL A 155 -6.66 -13.27 -7.04
N LEU A 156 -6.78 -12.06 -7.59
CA LEU A 156 -8.02 -11.57 -8.20
C LEU A 156 -8.43 -12.42 -9.42
N CYS A 157 -7.49 -12.79 -10.26
CA CYS A 157 -7.78 -13.57 -11.46
C CYS A 157 -8.02 -15.05 -11.16
N HIS A 158 -7.24 -15.62 -10.23
CA HIS A 158 -7.38 -17.05 -9.88
C HIS A 158 -8.63 -17.33 -9.03
N GLN A 159 -8.81 -16.55 -7.92
CA GLN A 159 -9.88 -16.86 -6.96
C GLN A 159 -11.23 -16.25 -7.35
N TYR A 160 -11.24 -15.10 -8.04
CA TYR A 160 -12.47 -14.38 -8.35
C TYR A 160 -12.81 -14.37 -9.85
N GLY A 161 -12.01 -15.03 -10.67
CA GLY A 161 -12.30 -15.17 -12.10
C GLY A 161 -12.21 -13.87 -12.90
N LEU A 162 -11.37 -12.91 -12.45
CA LEU A 162 -11.18 -11.64 -13.14
C LEU A 162 -10.14 -11.77 -14.26
N ARG A 163 -10.06 -10.73 -15.10
CA ARG A 163 -8.94 -10.48 -16.02
C ARG A 163 -8.10 -9.33 -15.45
N GLY A 164 -6.79 -9.41 -15.56
CA GLY A 164 -5.87 -8.44 -14.97
C GLY A 164 -4.88 -7.86 -15.97
N ILE A 165 -4.63 -6.56 -15.87
CA ILE A 165 -3.55 -5.88 -16.60
C ILE A 165 -2.65 -5.25 -15.56
N GLY A 166 -1.42 -5.75 -15.43
CA GLY A 166 -0.37 -5.17 -14.59
C GLY A 166 0.51 -4.22 -15.37
N ILE A 167 0.81 -3.06 -14.79
CA ILE A 167 1.77 -2.11 -15.33
C ILE A 167 2.94 -2.01 -14.37
N GLU A 168 4.14 -2.32 -14.85
CA GLU A 168 5.39 -2.26 -14.13
C GLU A 168 6.42 -1.47 -14.93
N GLN A 169 7.03 -0.46 -14.29
CA GLN A 169 7.96 0.44 -15.01
C GLN A 169 9.34 -0.15 -15.25
N GLU A 170 9.79 -1.08 -14.38
CA GLU A 170 11.09 -1.70 -14.50
C GLU A 170 11.01 -2.91 -15.44
N PRO A 171 11.67 -2.88 -16.62
CA PRO A 171 11.55 -3.94 -17.62
C PRO A 171 11.88 -5.34 -17.09
N ASP A 172 12.96 -5.45 -16.28
CA ASP A 172 13.39 -6.74 -15.71
C ASP A 172 12.36 -7.30 -14.72
N ARG A 173 11.70 -6.42 -13.95
CA ARG A 173 10.63 -6.83 -13.03
C ARG A 173 9.38 -7.24 -13.79
N ALA A 174 9.02 -6.52 -14.84
CA ALA A 174 7.88 -6.86 -15.69
C ALA A 174 8.10 -8.22 -16.40
N GLU A 175 9.32 -8.50 -16.86
CA GLU A 175 9.65 -9.80 -17.47
C GLU A 175 9.58 -10.94 -16.46
N LEU A 176 10.13 -10.73 -15.25
CA LEU A 176 10.01 -11.68 -14.16
C LEU A 176 8.55 -11.95 -13.81
N SER A 177 7.73 -10.90 -13.76
CA SER A 177 6.29 -10.97 -13.52
C SER A 177 5.57 -11.82 -14.58
N ARG A 178 5.86 -11.62 -15.88
CA ARG A 178 5.30 -12.43 -16.98
C ARG A 178 5.65 -13.91 -16.83
N THR A 179 6.92 -14.19 -16.54
CA THR A 179 7.41 -15.57 -16.38
C THR A 179 6.73 -16.28 -15.19
N VAL A 180 6.49 -15.56 -14.08
CA VAL A 180 5.73 -16.10 -12.94
C VAL A 180 4.27 -16.35 -13.31
N VAL A 181 3.62 -15.41 -13.97
CA VAL A 181 2.22 -15.54 -14.44
C VAL A 181 2.08 -16.75 -15.36
N ASP A 182 3.02 -16.96 -16.28
CA ASP A 182 3.07 -18.13 -17.17
C ASP A 182 3.25 -19.42 -16.37
N LYS A 183 4.22 -19.46 -15.45
CA LYS A 183 4.48 -20.62 -14.60
C LYS A 183 3.28 -21.05 -13.75
N LEU A 184 2.43 -20.07 -13.36
CA LEU A 184 1.19 -20.32 -12.63
C LEU A 184 -0.02 -20.65 -13.53
N GLY A 185 0.16 -20.66 -14.87
CA GLY A 185 -0.90 -20.96 -15.82
C GLY A 185 -1.97 -19.86 -15.92
N LEU A 186 -1.59 -18.59 -15.75
CA LEU A 186 -2.51 -17.46 -15.74
C LEU A 186 -2.31 -16.49 -16.93
N SER A 187 -1.52 -16.84 -17.94
CA SER A 187 -1.19 -15.98 -19.09
C SER A 187 -2.40 -15.63 -19.95
N ASP A 188 -3.45 -16.42 -19.91
CA ASP A 188 -4.74 -16.16 -20.56
C ASP A 188 -5.59 -15.11 -19.84
N ARG A 189 -5.29 -14.83 -18.56
CA ARG A 189 -6.06 -13.93 -17.70
C ARG A 189 -5.28 -12.69 -17.27
N ILE A 190 -3.96 -12.75 -17.23
CA ILE A 190 -3.11 -11.66 -16.74
C ILE A 190 -2.13 -11.24 -17.82
N LYS A 191 -2.19 -9.97 -18.21
CA LYS A 191 -1.25 -9.31 -19.11
C LYS A 191 -0.34 -8.36 -18.32
N ILE A 192 0.96 -8.40 -18.54
CA ILE A 192 1.92 -7.46 -17.92
C ILE A 192 2.51 -6.55 -18.99
N ILE A 193 2.40 -5.25 -18.78
CA ILE A 193 2.90 -4.19 -19.66
C ILE A 193 4.07 -3.48 -18.98
N VAL A 194 5.17 -3.30 -19.72
CA VAL A 194 6.25 -2.40 -19.28
C VAL A 194 5.82 -0.96 -19.49
N GLY A 195 5.81 -0.17 -18.43
CA GLY A 195 5.40 1.23 -18.52
C GLY A 195 4.98 1.81 -17.18
N ASN A 196 4.30 2.92 -17.25
CA ASN A 196 3.79 3.66 -16.09
C ASN A 196 2.36 4.14 -16.35
N GLN A 197 1.86 5.14 -15.60
CA GLN A 197 0.50 5.67 -15.76
C GLN A 197 0.18 6.15 -17.19
N TYR A 198 1.16 6.54 -18.00
CA TYR A 198 0.96 6.98 -19.39
C TYR A 198 0.81 5.81 -20.37
N SER A 199 1.07 4.59 -19.94
CA SER A 199 1.02 3.37 -20.76
C SER A 199 -0.25 2.55 -20.53
N MET A 200 -1.27 3.12 -19.88
CA MET A 200 -2.52 2.43 -19.56
C MET A 200 -3.34 2.16 -20.84
N PRO A 201 -3.76 0.91 -21.09
CA PRO A 201 -4.65 0.56 -22.19
C PRO A 201 -6.10 0.89 -21.83
N LEU A 202 -6.49 2.16 -21.92
CA LEU A 202 -7.82 2.64 -21.52
C LEU A 202 -8.96 2.11 -22.40
N GLU A 203 -8.65 1.64 -23.60
CA GLU A 203 -9.59 0.96 -24.51
C GLU A 203 -10.16 -0.33 -23.91
N GLU A 204 -9.44 -0.98 -23.00
CA GLU A 204 -9.89 -2.17 -22.26
C GLU A 204 -11.01 -1.88 -21.25
N ARG A 205 -11.30 -0.61 -20.97
CA ARG A 205 -12.35 -0.15 -20.05
C ARG A 205 -12.34 -0.92 -18.72
N PRO A 206 -11.29 -0.81 -17.91
CA PRO A 206 -11.18 -1.55 -16.65
C PRO A 206 -12.34 -1.20 -15.70
N ALA A 207 -12.93 -2.21 -15.07
CA ALA A 207 -13.94 -2.05 -14.03
C ALA A 207 -13.36 -1.44 -12.75
N LEU A 208 -12.03 -1.56 -12.57
CA LEU A 208 -11.27 -0.94 -11.47
C LEU A 208 -9.85 -0.64 -11.93
N VAL A 209 -9.40 0.59 -11.67
CA VAL A 209 -7.97 0.96 -11.74
C VAL A 209 -7.41 0.94 -10.32
N MET A 210 -6.41 0.12 -10.07
CA MET A 210 -5.76 -0.05 -8.77
C MET A 210 -4.39 0.64 -8.79
N VAL A 211 -4.06 1.38 -7.71
CA VAL A 211 -2.75 2.01 -7.53
C VAL A 211 -2.06 1.38 -6.31
N ALA A 212 -0.90 0.78 -6.52
CA ALA A 212 -0.15 0.12 -5.46
C ALA A 212 0.32 1.11 -4.38
N ALA A 213 0.54 0.61 -3.15
CA ALA A 213 1.07 1.43 -2.06
C ALA A 213 2.42 2.08 -2.41
N GLN A 214 3.26 1.36 -3.16
CA GLN A 214 4.60 1.79 -3.56
C GLN A 214 4.68 2.34 -5.00
N ALA A 215 3.55 2.53 -5.69
CA ALA A 215 3.54 3.24 -6.96
C ALA A 215 3.77 4.74 -6.72
N GLU A 216 4.92 5.25 -7.13
CA GLU A 216 5.37 6.62 -6.89
C GLU A 216 5.87 7.31 -8.19
N PRO A 217 5.79 8.63 -8.31
CA PRO A 217 5.15 9.57 -7.36
C PRO A 217 3.62 9.57 -7.49
N LYS A 218 2.91 9.29 -6.41
CA LYS A 218 1.42 9.20 -6.43
C LYS A 218 0.75 10.47 -6.94
N LYS A 219 1.29 11.65 -6.58
CA LYS A 219 0.76 12.92 -7.10
C LYS A 219 0.69 12.93 -8.63
N VAL A 220 1.77 12.58 -9.29
CA VAL A 220 1.85 12.56 -10.77
C VAL A 220 0.89 11.50 -11.35
N ILE A 221 0.78 10.36 -10.67
CA ILE A 221 -0.16 9.31 -11.07
C ILE A 221 -1.59 9.83 -11.02
N PHE A 222 -2.03 10.40 -9.88
CA PHE A 222 -3.41 10.87 -9.72
C PHE A 222 -3.72 12.09 -10.57
N ASP A 223 -2.78 13.02 -10.76
CA ASP A 223 -2.96 14.15 -11.68
C ASP A 223 -3.22 13.64 -13.12
N HIS A 224 -2.47 12.61 -13.56
CA HIS A 224 -2.71 12.00 -14.86
C HIS A 224 -4.05 11.25 -14.93
N LEU A 225 -4.35 10.41 -13.94
CA LEU A 225 -5.62 9.66 -13.88
C LEU A 225 -6.84 10.60 -13.94
N ALA A 226 -6.76 11.76 -13.27
CA ALA A 226 -7.81 12.78 -13.28
C ALA A 226 -8.09 13.35 -14.69
N THR A 227 -7.09 13.32 -15.58
CA THR A 227 -7.22 13.85 -16.95
C THR A 227 -7.70 12.84 -17.96
N VAL A 228 -7.39 11.53 -17.75
CA VAL A 228 -7.60 10.51 -18.77
C VAL A 228 -8.74 9.54 -18.48
N LEU A 229 -9.12 9.38 -17.20
CA LEU A 229 -10.18 8.44 -16.85
C LEU A 229 -11.57 9.04 -17.10
N PRO A 230 -12.47 8.31 -17.79
CA PRO A 230 -13.86 8.73 -17.93
C PRO A 230 -14.57 8.88 -16.58
N ALA A 231 -15.54 9.79 -16.51
CA ALA A 231 -16.40 9.92 -15.32
C ALA A 231 -17.09 8.58 -15.00
N GLY A 232 -17.21 8.29 -13.70
CA GLY A 232 -17.76 7.03 -13.20
C GLY A 232 -16.76 5.88 -13.15
N THR A 233 -15.50 6.09 -13.58
CA THR A 233 -14.45 5.07 -13.44
C THR A 233 -14.11 4.87 -11.95
N LYS A 234 -14.10 3.61 -11.51
CA LYS A 234 -13.67 3.27 -10.15
C LYS A 234 -12.15 3.19 -10.07
N VAL A 235 -11.60 3.81 -9.04
CA VAL A 235 -10.17 3.77 -8.73
C VAL A 235 -10.01 3.29 -7.29
N SER A 236 -9.05 2.43 -7.00
CA SER A 236 -8.62 2.15 -5.64
C SER A 236 -7.13 2.45 -5.47
N TYR A 237 -6.76 2.87 -4.28
CA TYR A 237 -5.34 2.95 -3.93
C TYR A 237 -5.10 2.44 -2.51
N ARG A 238 -3.88 1.98 -2.29
CA ARG A 238 -3.44 1.50 -0.99
C ARG A 238 -2.58 2.55 -0.31
N SER A 239 -2.87 2.79 0.98
CA SER A 239 -2.17 3.77 1.81
C SER A 239 -1.83 3.18 3.17
N TYR A 240 -0.75 3.65 3.77
CA TYR A 240 -0.32 3.30 5.12
C TYR A 240 -0.73 4.39 6.11
N GLU A 241 -2.00 4.54 6.42
CA GLU A 241 -2.51 5.66 7.22
C GLU A 241 -2.69 5.37 8.71
N LYS A 242 -2.63 4.11 9.18
CA LYS A 242 -2.89 3.75 10.57
C LYS A 242 -1.61 3.79 11.41
N GLY A 243 -1.62 4.60 12.48
CA GLY A 243 -0.55 4.65 13.47
C GLY A 243 0.82 4.95 12.85
N LEU A 244 1.86 4.22 13.26
CA LEU A 244 3.21 4.38 12.75
C LEU A 244 3.40 3.88 11.31
N ARG A 245 2.41 3.18 10.72
CA ARG A 245 2.46 2.83 9.29
C ARG A 245 2.52 4.05 8.37
N LYS A 246 2.05 5.21 8.84
CA LYS A 246 2.21 6.50 8.14
C LYS A 246 3.67 6.80 7.75
N LEU A 247 4.65 6.22 8.46
CA LEU A 247 6.07 6.28 8.11
C LEU A 247 6.40 5.67 6.74
N LEU A 248 5.56 4.79 6.24
CA LEU A 248 5.78 4.09 4.97
C LEU A 248 5.09 4.77 3.78
N ASP A 249 4.40 5.88 4.02
CA ASP A 249 3.57 6.52 2.99
C ASP A 249 3.75 8.03 2.98
N THR A 250 4.38 8.54 1.94
CA THR A 250 4.54 9.98 1.71
C THR A 250 3.23 10.61 1.24
N PHE A 251 2.28 9.81 0.80
CA PHE A 251 1.03 10.24 0.17
C PHE A 251 -0.10 10.56 1.15
N TYR A 252 0.01 10.21 2.41
CA TYR A 252 -1.08 10.44 3.38
C TYR A 252 -1.42 11.92 3.60
N ARG A 253 -0.53 12.85 3.19
CA ARG A 253 -0.72 14.30 3.24
C ARG A 253 -1.14 14.91 1.91
N TYR A 254 -1.33 14.10 0.86
CA TYR A 254 -1.66 14.59 -0.47
C TYR A 254 -3.18 14.76 -0.61
N GLU A 255 -3.58 15.95 -1.08
CA GLU A 255 -4.96 16.21 -1.48
C GLU A 255 -5.19 15.69 -2.90
N LEU A 256 -6.16 14.81 -3.05
CA LEU A 256 -6.56 14.26 -4.34
C LEU A 256 -7.11 15.37 -5.25
N PRO A 257 -6.89 15.28 -6.59
CA PRO A 257 -7.58 16.15 -7.55
C PRO A 257 -9.11 16.14 -7.36
N ALA A 258 -9.75 17.29 -7.60
CA ALA A 258 -11.19 17.48 -7.41
C ALA A 258 -12.08 16.54 -8.26
N GLN A 259 -11.49 15.89 -9.26
CA GLN A 259 -12.15 14.89 -10.09
C GLN A 259 -12.39 13.55 -9.41
N PHE A 260 -11.91 13.36 -8.18
CA PHE A 260 -12.08 12.12 -7.44
C PHE A 260 -12.97 12.32 -6.22
N ASP A 261 -14.06 11.56 -6.14
CA ASP A 261 -14.89 11.45 -4.96
C ASP A 261 -14.60 10.13 -4.24
N GLU A 262 -14.24 10.22 -2.95
CA GLU A 262 -14.06 9.04 -2.10
C GLU A 262 -15.44 8.51 -1.68
N TYR A 263 -15.73 7.24 -2.03
CA TYR A 263 -17.00 6.61 -1.64
C TYR A 263 -16.84 5.52 -0.57
N LEU A 264 -15.62 4.98 -0.37
CA LEU A 264 -15.36 3.95 0.63
C LEU A 264 -13.91 3.96 1.06
N ARG A 265 -13.69 3.83 2.37
CA ARG A 265 -12.36 3.66 2.97
C ARG A 265 -12.36 2.47 3.92
N VAL A 266 -11.54 1.47 3.62
CA VAL A 266 -11.44 0.24 4.43
C VAL A 266 -10.10 0.23 5.14
N ARG A 267 -10.10 0.53 6.43
CA ARG A 267 -8.90 0.47 7.26
C ARG A 267 -8.43 -0.96 7.48
N PRO A 268 -7.11 -1.19 7.59
CA PRO A 268 -6.56 -2.53 7.69
C PRO A 268 -6.98 -3.24 8.97
N LYS A 269 -7.29 -4.53 8.81
CA LYS A 269 -7.35 -5.50 9.90
C LYS A 269 -6.31 -6.59 9.62
N PRO A 270 -5.58 -7.07 10.63
CA PRO A 270 -4.63 -8.15 10.40
C PRO A 270 -5.27 -9.31 9.62
N PRO A 271 -4.57 -9.91 8.66
CA PRO A 271 -3.16 -9.71 8.30
C PRO A 271 -2.89 -8.51 7.36
N ALA A 272 -3.92 -7.78 6.87
CA ALA A 272 -3.71 -6.63 6.01
C ALA A 272 -3.03 -5.48 6.77
N ASN A 273 -2.12 -4.78 6.10
CA ASN A 273 -1.35 -3.67 6.66
C ASN A 273 -1.63 -2.31 5.97
N ASN A 274 -2.36 -2.31 4.86
CA ASN A 274 -2.76 -1.12 4.12
C ASN A 274 -4.24 -0.82 4.29
N THR A 275 -4.58 0.47 4.37
CA THR A 275 -5.92 0.97 4.05
C THR A 275 -6.13 0.87 2.55
N VAL A 276 -7.32 0.46 2.14
CA VAL A 276 -7.75 0.55 0.74
C VAL A 276 -8.79 1.65 0.65
N VAL A 277 -8.50 2.67 -0.16
CA VAL A 277 -9.40 3.79 -0.43
C VAL A 277 -9.99 3.62 -1.82
N PHE A 278 -11.29 3.80 -1.93
CA PHE A 278 -12.03 3.66 -3.18
C PHE A 278 -12.60 5.01 -3.61
N LEU A 279 -12.33 5.35 -4.85
CA LEU A 279 -12.71 6.59 -5.49
C LEU A 279 -13.57 6.32 -6.72
N THR A 280 -14.37 7.30 -7.09
CA THR A 280 -14.99 7.38 -8.41
C THR A 280 -14.59 8.68 -9.07
N THR A 281 -14.34 8.65 -10.37
CA THR A 281 -14.06 9.86 -11.15
C THR A 281 -15.36 10.63 -11.43
N THR A 282 -15.29 11.96 -11.38
CA THR A 282 -16.40 12.87 -11.69
C THR A 282 -16.05 13.77 -12.87
N ASN A 283 -17.07 14.39 -13.46
CA ASN A 283 -16.89 15.39 -14.52
C ASN A 283 -16.46 16.73 -13.92
N GLY A 284 -15.36 16.89 -13.29
CA GLY A 284 -14.74 18.12 -12.81
C GLY A 284 -15.53 19.45 -12.73
N GLU A 285 -16.86 19.40 -12.66
CA GLU A 285 -17.69 20.54 -12.34
C GLU A 285 -17.54 20.83 -10.85
N CYS A 286 -16.90 21.96 -10.56
CA CYS A 286 -16.71 22.50 -9.23
C CYS A 286 -18.09 22.61 -8.52
N ASN A 287 -18.50 21.62 -7.75
CA ASN A 287 -19.59 21.74 -6.82
C ASN A 287 -19.15 22.65 -5.66
N SER A 288 -19.15 23.97 -5.91
CA SER A 288 -18.95 25.00 -4.91
C SER A 288 -20.17 25.21 -4.01
N THR A 289 -20.95 24.16 -3.78
CA THR A 289 -22.11 24.19 -2.88
C THR A 289 -22.22 22.85 -2.16
N LEU A 290 -21.56 22.77 -1.02
CA LEU A 290 -21.96 22.05 0.19
C LEU A 290 -20.76 21.84 1.14
N GLY A 291 -20.42 22.89 1.88
CA GLY A 291 -19.34 22.81 2.88
C GLY A 291 -19.59 23.66 4.12
N GLY A 292 -20.82 24.06 4.34
CA GLY A 292 -21.21 24.83 5.53
C GLY A 292 -22.01 24.00 6.52
N ARG A 293 -21.48 22.95 7.08
CA ARG A 293 -22.01 22.41 8.36
C ARG A 293 -21.21 23.00 9.51
N LEU A 294 -21.60 24.20 9.90
CA LEU A 294 -21.30 24.80 11.19
C LEU A 294 -21.66 23.80 12.31
N ARG A 295 -20.68 23.51 13.14
CA ARG A 295 -20.91 22.93 14.47
C ARG A 295 -21.74 23.92 15.27
N ALA A 296 -23.02 23.65 15.47
CA ALA A 296 -23.82 24.31 16.48
C ALA A 296 -23.38 23.81 17.86
N ASN A 297 -22.59 24.62 18.55
CA ASN A 297 -22.38 24.49 19.99
C ASN A 297 -23.73 24.78 20.67
N GLY A 298 -24.21 23.77 21.41
CA GLY A 298 -25.33 23.95 22.33
C GLY A 298 -24.89 24.87 23.48
N GLY A 299 -25.60 25.96 23.61
CA GLY A 299 -25.60 26.81 24.78
C GLY A 299 -27.00 26.74 25.41
N MET A 300 -27.10 26.11 26.58
CA MET A 300 -28.22 26.25 27.51
C MET A 300 -28.45 27.72 27.84
N TYR A 301 -29.69 28.15 27.92
CA TYR A 301 -30.18 28.98 29.04
C TYR A 301 -31.69 28.76 29.27
N ASN A 302 -31.97 28.41 30.52
CA ASN A 302 -33.24 28.44 31.23
C ASN A 302 -33.90 29.84 31.18
N THR A 303 -35.19 29.93 31.14
CA THR A 303 -36.06 30.56 32.17
C THR A 303 -37.50 30.61 31.69
N LYS A 304 -38.34 30.05 32.31
CA LYS A 304 -39.53 30.23 33.15
C LYS A 304 -40.57 29.15 32.88
#